data_96b41912b7e1c1ae53672b775ef0c81d
#
_entry.id   96b41912b7e1c1ae53672b775ef0c81d
#
_cell.length_a   1.000
_cell.length_b   1.000
_cell.length_c   1.000
_cell.angle_alpha   90.00
_cell.angle_beta   90.00
_cell.angle_gamma   90.00
#
_symmetry.space_group_name_H-M   'P 1'
#
loop_
_entity.id
_entity.type
_entity.pdbx_description
1 polymer ?
#
loop_
_entity_poly.entity_id
_entity_poly.type
_entity_poly.pdbx_seq_one_letter_code
_entity_poly.pdbx_strand_id
1 'polypeptide(L)'
;MRLNSLVLRNFRNYVDCEIEFPDRVNLVVGKNAQGKTNLLEAIHFVSTSKSHRTFLDDELIKHDDSWFYLRACIADSSSVDVCDVDEMTVEVSKELRGNKKFKVNGTAVPKISAWIGRFQVVFFAPESLSLVKGSPVGRRRFLDTLISQIDRSYLRQLQSYQGALKQRNQLLKQIRSNYVEKDLLEPWDGLLAEDGVSITKTRSSVIQSLRIHACGKHENLSDNCERLDIVYRPSVGEVVELPRDDAVNQFLAKLEGARSSDYMRGTTSVGPHRDDFDLMIQGQEDSAYYEAKSYCSQGQQRTIAVALKLAELEVLREHSGSTPVVMLDDVLSELDSMRSKMLFDLLERLNVQTFITTTEIEMWSSSHKDCHIVRVQDGKIV
;
A
#
# COMPACT_ATOMS: atom_id res chain seq x y z
N MET A 1 4.23 -2.75 16.76
CA MET A 1 3.46 -1.48 16.76
C MET A 1 2.02 -1.76 17.15
N ARG A 2 1.34 -0.80 17.83
CA ARG A 2 -0.05 -0.95 18.25
C ARG A 2 -0.76 0.39 18.16
N LEU A 3 -1.98 0.40 17.66
CA LEU A 3 -2.91 1.53 17.72
C LEU A 3 -3.69 1.43 19.04
N ASN A 4 -3.52 2.39 19.95
CA ASN A 4 -4.20 2.42 21.23
C ASN A 4 -5.55 3.13 21.14
N SER A 5 -5.62 4.24 20.41
CA SER A 5 -6.87 4.98 20.22
C SER A 5 -6.94 5.69 18.87
N LEU A 6 -8.16 5.99 18.44
CA LEU A 6 -8.43 6.74 17.22
C LEU A 6 -9.58 7.70 17.43
N VAL A 7 -9.38 8.95 17.06
CA VAL A 7 -10.43 9.99 17.02
C VAL A 7 -10.70 10.32 15.55
N LEU A 8 -11.99 10.34 15.18
CA LEU A 8 -12.46 10.75 13.86
C LEU A 8 -13.44 11.91 14.01
N ARG A 9 -13.24 12.99 13.27
CA ARG A 9 -14.18 14.10 13.16
C ARG A 9 -14.44 14.44 11.71
N ASN A 10 -15.71 14.49 11.33
CA ASN A 10 -16.17 14.77 9.95
C ASN A 10 -15.47 13.92 8.89
N PHE A 11 -15.18 12.65 9.20
CA PHE A 11 -14.52 11.72 8.30
C PHE A 11 -15.52 10.71 7.73
N ARG A 12 -15.74 10.72 6.43
CA ARG A 12 -16.71 9.87 5.72
C ARG A 12 -18.13 10.03 6.32
N ASN A 13 -18.63 9.01 7.04
CA ASN A 13 -19.93 9.05 7.72
C ASN A 13 -19.82 9.32 9.23
N TYR A 14 -18.60 9.45 9.78
CA TYR A 14 -18.37 9.77 11.18
C TYR A 14 -18.44 11.27 11.44
N VAL A 15 -19.28 11.69 12.39
CA VAL A 15 -19.38 13.10 12.83
C VAL A 15 -18.33 13.41 13.88
N ASP A 16 -18.37 12.68 14.98
CA ASP A 16 -17.41 12.72 16.09
C ASP A 16 -17.38 11.34 16.74
N CYS A 17 -16.21 10.75 16.80
CA CYS A 17 -16.03 9.41 17.32
C CYS A 17 -14.65 9.30 17.94
N GLU A 18 -14.59 8.73 19.14
CA GLU A 18 -13.36 8.37 19.85
C GLU A 18 -13.44 6.91 20.26
N ILE A 19 -12.40 6.14 19.95
CA ILE A 19 -12.37 4.69 20.17
C ILE A 19 -11.02 4.33 20.76
N GLU A 20 -11.03 3.49 21.79
CA GLU A 20 -9.85 2.82 22.35
C GLU A 20 -9.81 1.38 21.88
N PHE A 21 -8.59 0.87 21.67
CA PHE A 21 -8.32 -0.48 21.20
C PHE A 21 -7.42 -1.22 22.20
N PRO A 22 -7.99 -1.73 23.30
CA PRO A 22 -7.21 -2.34 24.40
C PRO A 22 -6.60 -3.68 24.00
N ASP A 23 -7.21 -4.38 23.04
CA ASP A 23 -6.87 -5.76 22.74
C ASP A 23 -6.10 -5.91 21.41
N ARG A 24 -5.55 -7.11 21.21
CA ARG A 24 -4.86 -7.46 19.98
C ARG A 24 -5.82 -7.68 18.83
N VAL A 25 -6.96 -8.31 19.10
CA VAL A 25 -7.99 -8.57 18.08
C VAL A 25 -9.15 -7.64 18.33
N ASN A 26 -9.46 -6.81 17.34
CA ASN A 26 -10.54 -5.83 17.38
C ASN A 26 -11.55 -6.18 16.28
N LEU A 27 -12.74 -6.62 16.69
CA LEU A 27 -13.84 -6.94 15.78
C LEU A 27 -14.72 -5.72 15.58
N VAL A 28 -14.73 -5.19 14.37
CA VAL A 28 -15.60 -4.07 13.97
C VAL A 28 -16.89 -4.66 13.38
N VAL A 29 -17.97 -4.62 14.16
CA VAL A 29 -19.22 -5.32 13.85
C VAL A 29 -20.31 -4.32 13.49
N GLY A 30 -21.10 -4.64 12.48
CA GLY A 30 -22.26 -3.83 12.08
C GLY A 30 -22.83 -4.28 10.74
N LYS A 31 -24.03 -3.84 10.41
CA LYS A 31 -24.64 -4.11 9.10
C LYS A 31 -23.81 -3.47 7.97
N ASN A 32 -24.10 -3.84 6.73
CA ASN A 32 -23.45 -3.20 5.58
C ASN A 32 -23.77 -1.70 5.53
N ALA A 33 -22.81 -0.91 5.00
CA ALA A 33 -22.87 0.54 4.88
C ALA A 33 -22.94 1.33 6.22
N GLN A 34 -22.69 0.73 7.37
CA GLN A 34 -22.70 1.42 8.67
C GLN A 34 -21.43 2.22 8.97
N GLY A 35 -20.32 1.98 8.26
CA GLY A 35 -19.06 2.70 8.45
C GLY A 35 -17.88 1.83 8.86
N LYS A 36 -18.01 0.51 8.92
CA LYS A 36 -16.92 -0.42 9.27
C LYS A 36 -15.66 -0.19 8.42
N THR A 37 -15.81 -0.25 7.11
CA THR A 37 -14.72 0.04 6.14
C THR A 37 -14.15 1.45 6.30
N ASN A 38 -15.01 2.45 6.61
CA ASN A 38 -14.55 3.83 6.79
C ASN A 38 -13.67 3.99 8.05
N LEU A 39 -13.90 3.20 9.10
CA LEU A 39 -13.03 3.15 10.27
C LEU A 39 -11.65 2.59 9.90
N LEU A 40 -11.61 1.47 9.17
CA LEU A 40 -10.34 0.90 8.69
C LEU A 40 -9.65 1.84 7.69
N GLU A 41 -10.41 2.54 6.84
CA GLU A 41 -9.88 3.56 5.94
C GLU A 41 -9.20 4.69 6.70
N ALA A 42 -9.73 5.12 7.85
CA ALA A 42 -9.11 6.13 8.69
C ALA A 42 -7.76 5.65 9.26
N ILE A 43 -7.67 4.41 9.75
CA ILE A 43 -6.41 3.81 10.24
C ILE A 43 -5.39 3.74 9.10
N HIS A 44 -5.80 3.25 7.93
CA HIS A 44 -4.95 3.18 6.74
C HIS A 44 -4.47 4.57 6.31
N PHE A 45 -5.36 5.58 6.35
CA PHE A 45 -5.03 6.95 5.97
C PHE A 45 -4.02 7.59 6.92
N VAL A 46 -4.13 7.36 8.21
CA VAL A 46 -3.13 7.80 9.19
C VAL A 46 -1.77 7.19 8.87
N SER A 47 -1.69 5.90 8.53
CA SER A 47 -0.43 5.23 8.22
C SER A 47 0.20 5.71 6.90
N THR A 48 -0.59 5.75 5.83
CA THR A 48 -0.07 5.92 4.45
C THR A 48 -0.31 7.31 3.86
N SER A 49 -1.10 8.16 4.54
CA SER A 49 -1.58 9.44 4.00
C SER A 49 -2.37 9.33 2.69
N LYS A 50 -2.90 8.15 2.38
CA LYS A 50 -3.67 7.89 1.17
C LYS A 50 -4.85 7.00 1.48
N SER A 51 -5.99 7.27 0.87
CA SER A 51 -7.10 6.32 0.87
C SER A 51 -6.79 5.16 -0.08
N HIS A 52 -7.24 3.95 0.27
CA HIS A 52 -7.19 2.80 -0.63
C HIS A 52 -8.32 2.84 -1.68
N ARG A 53 -9.40 3.60 -1.44
CA ARG A 53 -10.63 3.66 -2.26
C ARG A 53 -10.67 4.84 -3.21
N THR A 54 -10.07 5.98 -2.86
CA THR A 54 -10.12 7.19 -3.67
C THR A 54 -8.76 7.85 -3.86
N PHE A 55 -8.62 8.60 -4.94
CA PHE A 55 -7.46 9.46 -5.20
C PHE A 55 -7.70 10.91 -4.74
N LEU A 56 -8.96 11.26 -4.44
CA LEU A 56 -9.37 12.61 -4.05
C LEU A 56 -9.59 12.66 -2.54
N ASP A 57 -8.67 13.28 -1.81
CA ASP A 57 -8.76 13.39 -0.36
C ASP A 57 -9.98 14.20 0.10
N ASP A 58 -10.55 15.04 -0.75
CA ASP A 58 -11.79 15.78 -0.45
C ASP A 58 -13.01 14.86 -0.26
N GLU A 59 -13.00 13.68 -0.90
CA GLU A 59 -14.04 12.67 -0.71
C GLU A 59 -14.03 11.99 0.66
N LEU A 60 -12.96 12.18 1.45
CA LEU A 60 -12.87 11.71 2.83
C LEU A 60 -13.60 12.62 3.81
N ILE A 61 -13.87 13.88 3.42
CA ILE A 61 -14.65 14.81 4.22
C ILE A 61 -16.10 14.33 4.22
N LYS A 62 -16.72 14.38 5.39
CA LYS A 62 -18.14 14.04 5.52
C LYS A 62 -18.98 14.96 4.62
N HIS A 63 -20.02 14.41 4.01
CA HIS A 63 -20.94 15.18 3.17
C HIS A 63 -21.50 16.39 3.93
N ASP A 64 -21.55 17.55 3.29
CA ASP A 64 -21.94 18.86 3.82
C ASP A 64 -20.98 19.50 4.83
N ASP A 65 -19.84 18.86 5.11
CA ASP A 65 -18.78 19.44 5.94
C ASP A 65 -17.64 20.02 5.06
N SER A 66 -16.82 20.88 5.68
CA SER A 66 -15.72 21.56 4.99
C SER A 66 -14.32 21.09 5.41
N TRP A 67 -14.23 20.15 6.34
CA TRP A 67 -12.97 19.65 6.88
C TRP A 67 -13.15 18.28 7.53
N PHE A 68 -12.04 17.52 7.67
CA PHE A 68 -11.96 16.38 8.58
C PHE A 68 -10.73 16.45 9.48
N TYR A 69 -10.78 15.73 10.59
CA TYR A 69 -9.68 15.55 11.52
C TYR A 69 -9.62 14.11 12.00
N LEU A 70 -8.39 13.58 12.03
CA LEU A 70 -8.05 12.28 12.61
C LEU A 70 -6.94 12.47 13.65
N ARG A 71 -7.03 11.76 14.78
CA ARG A 71 -5.95 11.63 15.75
C ARG A 71 -5.80 10.16 16.12
N ALA A 72 -4.59 9.64 16.02
CA ALA A 72 -4.25 8.28 16.42
C ALA A 72 -3.18 8.33 17.52
N CYS A 73 -3.36 7.52 18.57
CA CYS A 73 -2.36 7.25 19.57
C CYS A 73 -1.75 5.88 19.28
N ILE A 74 -0.44 5.82 19.10
CA ILE A 74 0.29 4.64 18.62
C ILE A 74 1.39 4.32 19.62
N ALA A 75 1.44 3.07 20.06
CA ALA A 75 2.51 2.55 20.89
C ALA A 75 3.51 1.75 20.05
N ASP A 76 4.79 1.98 20.24
CA ASP A 76 5.83 1.12 19.68
C ASP A 76 6.29 0.13 20.75
N SER A 77 5.97 -1.14 20.55
CA SER A 77 6.34 -2.24 21.47
C SER A 77 7.74 -2.81 21.19
N SER A 78 8.57 -2.12 20.42
CA SER A 78 9.94 -2.57 20.12
C SER A 78 10.93 -2.34 21.28
N SER A 79 10.58 -1.53 22.29
CA SER A 79 11.38 -1.39 23.52
C SER A 79 11.16 -2.59 24.43
N VAL A 80 12.24 -3.28 24.76
CA VAL A 80 12.26 -4.49 25.61
C VAL A 80 11.90 -4.17 27.09
N ASP A 81 11.93 -2.91 27.49
CA ASP A 81 11.57 -2.48 28.83
C ASP A 81 10.10 -2.10 28.93
N VAL A 82 9.39 -2.87 29.74
CA VAL A 82 7.94 -2.78 29.99
C VAL A 82 7.49 -1.42 30.58
N CYS A 83 8.42 -0.57 30.96
CA CYS A 83 8.16 0.70 31.63
C CYS A 83 8.18 1.95 30.74
N ASP A 84 8.75 1.87 29.52
CA ASP A 84 8.83 3.00 28.58
C ASP A 84 8.22 2.61 27.22
N VAL A 85 6.89 2.52 27.16
CA VAL A 85 6.18 2.45 25.89
C VAL A 85 6.16 3.87 25.32
N ASP A 86 7.00 4.14 24.32
CA ASP A 86 6.98 5.41 23.59
C ASP A 86 5.63 5.55 22.87
N GLU A 87 4.70 6.26 23.49
CA GLU A 87 3.45 6.62 22.86
C GLU A 87 3.66 7.81 21.91
N MET A 88 3.20 7.64 20.69
CA MET A 88 3.26 8.66 19.66
C MET A 88 1.86 9.06 19.23
N THR A 89 1.57 10.34 19.28
CA THR A 89 0.31 10.88 18.77
C THR A 89 0.50 11.43 17.36
N VAL A 90 -0.37 11.02 16.45
CA VAL A 90 -0.43 11.53 15.08
C VAL A 90 -1.76 12.20 14.83
N GLU A 91 -1.69 13.41 14.30
CA GLU A 91 -2.87 14.17 13.93
C GLU A 91 -2.84 14.46 12.43
N VAL A 92 -3.95 14.25 11.76
CA VAL A 92 -4.15 14.57 10.35
C VAL A 92 -5.38 15.44 10.22
N SER A 93 -5.25 16.57 9.56
CA SER A 93 -6.39 17.43 9.23
C SER A 93 -6.35 17.87 7.78
N LYS A 94 -7.51 18.05 7.20
CA LYS A 94 -7.68 18.55 5.84
C LYS A 94 -8.92 19.41 5.73
N GLU A 95 -8.78 20.55 5.11
CA GLU A 95 -9.88 21.43 4.71
C GLU A 95 -10.25 21.16 3.24
N LEU A 96 -11.50 21.38 2.87
CA LEU A 96 -11.98 21.26 1.50
C LEU A 96 -11.11 22.13 0.56
N ARG A 97 -10.63 21.54 -0.51
CA ARG A 97 -9.69 22.17 -1.48
C ARG A 97 -8.35 22.64 -0.86
N GLY A 98 -8.11 22.39 0.43
CA GLY A 98 -6.87 22.70 1.12
C GLY A 98 -5.84 21.58 1.03
N ASN A 99 -4.64 21.83 1.57
CA ASN A 99 -3.61 20.82 1.73
C ASN A 99 -3.80 20.06 3.05
N LYS A 100 -3.39 18.78 3.07
CA LYS A 100 -3.31 18.01 4.31
C LYS A 100 -2.28 18.59 5.25
N LYS A 101 -2.59 18.65 6.54
CA LYS A 101 -1.68 19.05 7.61
C LYS A 101 -1.46 17.84 8.52
N PHE A 102 -0.21 17.58 8.87
CA PHE A 102 0.19 16.52 9.78
C PHE A 102 0.91 17.08 10.98
N LYS A 103 0.61 16.52 12.17
CA LYS A 103 1.38 16.75 13.37
C LYS A 103 1.76 15.42 14.00
N VAL A 104 2.93 15.37 14.61
CA VAL A 104 3.41 14.25 15.43
C VAL A 104 3.79 14.82 16.78
N ASN A 105 3.20 14.30 17.84
CA ASN A 105 3.35 14.80 19.21
C ASN A 105 3.15 16.33 19.30
N GLY A 106 2.08 16.83 18.65
CA GLY A 106 1.73 18.24 18.61
C GLY A 106 2.58 19.11 17.67
N THR A 107 3.72 18.60 17.20
CA THR A 107 4.63 19.34 16.30
C THR A 107 4.25 19.13 14.83
N ALA A 108 4.11 20.23 14.08
CA ALA A 108 3.78 20.17 12.66
C ALA A 108 4.89 19.48 11.85
N VAL A 109 4.49 18.54 10.98
CA VAL A 109 5.40 17.82 10.08
C VAL A 109 5.31 18.45 8.69
N PRO A 110 6.36 19.14 8.23
CA PRO A 110 6.31 19.88 6.96
C PRO A 110 6.27 18.99 5.73
N LYS A 111 6.79 17.75 5.85
CA LYS A 111 6.82 16.76 4.77
C LYS A 111 6.31 15.42 5.26
N ILE A 112 5.31 14.87 4.62
CA ILE A 112 4.71 13.58 4.97
C ILE A 112 5.74 12.43 4.97
N SER A 113 6.81 12.54 4.18
CA SER A 113 7.91 11.56 4.18
C SER A 113 8.63 11.41 5.52
N ALA A 114 8.47 12.36 6.45
CA ALA A 114 8.99 12.24 7.81
C ALA A 114 8.09 11.38 8.70
N TRP A 115 6.84 11.18 8.31
CA TRP A 115 5.85 10.37 9.03
C TRP A 115 5.74 8.94 8.49
N ILE A 116 5.63 8.76 7.16
CA ILE A 116 5.45 7.45 6.52
C ILE A 116 6.52 6.45 6.99
N GLY A 117 6.07 5.22 7.29
CA GLY A 117 6.92 4.14 7.80
C GLY A 117 7.10 4.12 9.33
N ARG A 118 6.59 5.14 10.07
CA ARG A 118 6.59 5.12 11.54
C ARG A 118 5.43 4.34 12.14
N PHE A 119 4.32 4.28 11.43
CA PHE A 119 3.18 3.43 11.75
C PHE A 119 2.86 2.62 10.50
N GLN A 120 3.08 1.31 10.59
CA GLN A 120 2.94 0.41 9.45
C GLN A 120 1.67 -0.40 9.54
N VAL A 121 0.98 -0.52 8.42
CA VAL A 121 -0.25 -1.31 8.32
C VAL A 121 -0.22 -2.19 7.09
N VAL A 122 -0.78 -3.38 7.21
CA VAL A 122 -1.10 -4.27 6.09
C VAL A 122 -2.62 -4.36 5.98
N PHE A 123 -3.14 -3.96 4.85
CA PHE A 123 -4.59 -3.89 4.64
C PHE A 123 -5.04 -4.93 3.62
N PHE A 124 -5.79 -5.90 4.09
CA PHE A 124 -6.52 -6.86 3.27
C PHE A 124 -7.91 -6.31 3.01
N ALA A 125 -8.23 -6.06 1.77
CA ALA A 125 -9.53 -5.54 1.35
C ALA A 125 -9.99 -6.28 0.07
N PRO A 126 -11.27 -6.25 -0.29
CA PRO A 126 -11.75 -6.83 -1.54
C PRO A 126 -11.00 -6.32 -2.77
N GLU A 127 -10.59 -5.06 -2.74
CA GLU A 127 -9.78 -4.43 -3.78
C GLU A 127 -8.39 -5.08 -3.94
N SER A 128 -7.90 -5.84 -2.95
CA SER A 128 -6.62 -6.57 -3.06
C SER A 128 -6.62 -7.57 -4.22
N LEU A 129 -7.79 -8.07 -4.63
CA LEU A 129 -7.94 -8.89 -5.83
C LEU A 129 -7.52 -8.15 -7.11
N SER A 130 -7.60 -6.81 -7.12
CA SER A 130 -7.12 -5.99 -8.22
C SER A 130 -5.61 -6.07 -8.46
N LEU A 131 -4.82 -6.54 -7.47
CA LEU A 131 -3.39 -6.81 -7.66
C LEU A 131 -3.18 -7.91 -8.71
N VAL A 132 -4.08 -8.91 -8.75
CA VAL A 132 -4.01 -10.00 -9.71
C VAL A 132 -4.69 -9.63 -11.03
N LYS A 133 -5.93 -9.14 -10.97
CA LYS A 133 -6.76 -8.86 -12.17
C LYS A 133 -6.57 -7.47 -12.75
N GLY A 134 -6.16 -6.51 -11.95
CA GLY A 134 -6.20 -5.10 -12.28
C GLY A 134 -5.09 -4.64 -13.22
N SER A 135 -5.05 -3.34 -13.41
CA SER A 135 -4.07 -2.67 -14.26
C SER A 135 -2.70 -2.52 -13.56
N PRO A 136 -1.62 -2.30 -14.32
CA PRO A 136 -0.29 -1.99 -13.78
C PRO A 136 -0.27 -0.82 -12.77
N VAL A 137 -1.22 0.11 -12.88
CA VAL A 137 -1.31 1.27 -11.95
C VAL A 137 -1.55 0.81 -10.50
N GLY A 138 -2.46 -0.16 -10.31
CA GLY A 138 -2.73 -0.72 -8.98
C GLY A 138 -1.51 -1.44 -8.39
N ARG A 139 -0.82 -2.25 -9.22
CA ARG A 139 0.39 -2.97 -8.80
C ARG A 139 1.55 -2.03 -8.46
N ARG A 140 1.78 -0.99 -9.26
CA ARG A 140 2.76 0.05 -8.91
C ARG A 140 2.43 0.77 -7.61
N ARG A 141 1.15 1.12 -7.42
CA ARG A 141 0.70 1.78 -6.18
C ARG A 141 0.92 0.90 -4.95
N PHE A 142 0.63 -0.40 -5.04
CA PHE A 142 0.91 -1.38 -4.00
C PHE A 142 2.40 -1.38 -3.66
N LEU A 143 3.26 -1.55 -4.67
CA LEU A 143 4.70 -1.59 -4.50
C LEU A 143 5.27 -0.29 -3.92
N ASP A 144 4.83 0.86 -4.45
CA ASP A 144 5.25 2.17 -3.95
C ASP A 144 4.81 2.40 -2.50
N THR A 145 3.63 1.93 -2.12
CA THR A 145 3.13 2.04 -0.74
C THR A 145 3.94 1.15 0.20
N LEU A 146 4.20 -0.10 -0.17
CA LEU A 146 5.03 -1.02 0.58
C LEU A 146 6.44 -0.45 0.79
N ILE A 147 7.11 -0.07 -0.30
CA ILE A 147 8.50 0.43 -0.23
C ILE A 147 8.58 1.75 0.55
N SER A 148 7.59 2.63 0.41
CA SER A 148 7.57 3.89 1.16
C SER A 148 7.46 3.69 2.68
N GLN A 149 6.85 2.58 3.13
CA GLN A 149 6.79 2.22 4.56
C GLN A 149 8.13 1.67 5.07
N ILE A 150 8.98 1.14 4.17
CA ILE A 150 10.31 0.57 4.51
C ILE A 150 11.39 1.66 4.42
N ASP A 151 11.39 2.41 3.33
CA ASP A 151 12.46 3.34 2.96
C ASP A 151 11.92 4.76 2.68
N ARG A 152 12.26 5.67 3.59
CA ARG A 152 11.91 7.10 3.46
C ARG A 152 12.67 7.79 2.33
N SER A 153 13.84 7.27 1.92
CA SER A 153 14.61 7.81 0.81
C SER A 153 13.89 7.53 -0.51
N TYR A 154 13.34 6.34 -0.66
CA TYR A 154 12.50 5.96 -1.79
C TYR A 154 11.30 6.90 -1.98
N LEU A 155 10.58 7.23 -0.90
CA LEU A 155 9.43 8.14 -1.00
C LEU A 155 9.85 9.54 -1.49
N ARG A 156 11.01 10.04 -1.07
CA ARG A 156 11.55 11.33 -1.54
C ARG A 156 11.93 11.27 -3.02
N GLN A 157 12.61 10.19 -3.44
CA GLN A 157 12.97 9.95 -4.85
C GLN A 157 11.72 9.81 -5.73
N LEU A 158 10.70 9.08 -5.25
CA LEU A 158 9.43 8.93 -5.96
C LEU A 158 8.71 10.27 -6.14
N GLN A 159 8.71 11.14 -5.12
CA GLN A 159 8.12 12.49 -5.21
C GLN A 159 8.90 13.39 -6.18
N SER A 160 10.24 13.36 -6.13
CA SER A 160 11.13 14.08 -7.05
C SER A 160 10.90 13.62 -8.49
N TYR A 161 10.93 12.31 -8.73
CA TYR A 161 10.66 11.69 -10.01
C TYR A 161 9.28 12.11 -10.58
N GLN A 162 8.22 12.04 -9.77
CA GLN A 162 6.87 12.43 -10.19
C GLN A 162 6.79 13.93 -10.54
N GLY A 163 7.52 14.77 -9.79
CA GLY A 163 7.65 16.20 -10.08
C GLY A 163 8.32 16.45 -11.44
N ALA A 164 9.48 15.83 -11.67
CA ALA A 164 10.23 15.91 -12.93
C ALA A 164 9.42 15.38 -14.11
N LEU A 165 8.73 14.25 -13.93
CA LEU A 165 7.86 13.64 -14.93
C LEU A 165 6.71 14.58 -15.35
N LYS A 166 6.10 15.24 -14.38
CA LYS A 166 5.02 16.22 -14.65
C LYS A 166 5.53 17.40 -15.48
N GLN A 167 6.70 17.94 -15.12
CA GLN A 167 7.31 19.07 -15.85
C GLN A 167 7.70 18.64 -17.27
N ARG A 168 8.39 17.49 -17.41
CA ARG A 168 8.75 16.94 -18.72
C ARG A 168 7.52 16.72 -19.61
N ASN A 169 6.46 16.13 -19.09
CA ASN A 169 5.23 15.92 -19.84
C ASN A 169 4.53 17.24 -20.23
N GLN A 170 4.64 18.27 -19.41
CA GLN A 170 4.14 19.60 -19.75
C GLN A 170 4.92 20.20 -20.93
N LEU A 171 6.26 20.11 -20.90
CA LEU A 171 7.12 20.56 -21.98
C LEU A 171 6.86 19.78 -23.28
N LEU A 172 6.72 18.44 -23.20
CA LEU A 172 6.39 17.61 -24.37
C LEU A 172 5.09 18.05 -25.06
N LYS A 173 4.07 18.45 -24.29
CA LYS A 173 2.83 18.98 -24.86
C LYS A 173 3.06 20.33 -25.55
N GLN A 174 3.90 21.20 -24.98
CA GLN A 174 4.25 22.49 -25.57
C GLN A 174 5.09 22.35 -26.84
N ILE A 175 6.08 21.45 -26.84
CA ILE A 175 6.89 21.10 -28.02
C ILE A 175 5.99 20.58 -29.15
N ARG A 176 5.04 19.68 -28.84
CA ARG A 176 4.07 19.18 -29.83
C ARG A 176 3.26 20.29 -30.48
N SER A 177 3.03 21.37 -29.76
CA SER A 177 2.32 22.57 -30.26
C SER A 177 3.25 23.62 -30.88
N ASN A 178 4.55 23.32 -31.06
CA ASN A 178 5.62 24.20 -31.60
C ASN A 178 5.85 25.51 -30.80
N TYR A 179 5.56 25.50 -29.48
CA TYR A 179 5.76 26.69 -28.64
C TYR A 179 7.11 26.73 -27.92
N VAL A 180 7.88 25.62 -27.89
CA VAL A 180 9.06 25.47 -27.02
C VAL A 180 10.17 24.68 -27.72
N GLU A 181 11.43 25.01 -27.46
CA GLU A 181 12.61 24.33 -27.97
C GLU A 181 12.82 22.96 -27.29
N LYS A 182 13.42 22.02 -28.03
CA LYS A 182 13.59 20.63 -27.60
C LYS A 182 14.64 20.45 -26.50
N ASP A 183 15.62 21.34 -26.44
CA ASP A 183 16.76 21.28 -25.51
C ASP A 183 16.34 21.51 -24.04
N LEU A 184 15.16 22.08 -23.81
CA LEU A 184 14.61 22.28 -22.48
C LEU A 184 14.21 20.98 -21.75
N LEU A 185 14.28 19.83 -22.42
CA LEU A 185 14.05 18.52 -21.77
C LEU A 185 15.24 18.01 -20.98
N GLU A 186 16.47 18.40 -21.32
CA GLU A 186 17.70 17.81 -20.74
C GLU A 186 17.77 17.84 -19.21
N PRO A 187 17.46 18.96 -18.53
CA PRO A 187 17.50 18.97 -17.06
C PRO A 187 16.52 17.97 -16.43
N TRP A 188 15.34 17.80 -17.04
CA TRP A 188 14.33 16.86 -16.58
C TRP A 188 14.69 15.42 -16.91
N ASP A 189 15.32 15.15 -18.08
CA ASP A 189 15.83 13.84 -18.44
C ASP A 189 16.90 13.37 -17.42
N GLY A 190 17.81 14.27 -16.99
CA GLY A 190 18.80 13.98 -15.95
C GLY A 190 18.16 13.58 -14.61
N LEU A 191 17.22 14.40 -14.11
CA LEU A 191 16.50 14.08 -12.86
C LEU A 191 15.71 12.77 -12.95
N LEU A 192 15.06 12.53 -14.10
CA LEU A 192 14.31 11.28 -14.32
C LEU A 192 15.23 10.07 -14.35
N ALA A 193 16.44 10.19 -14.91
CA ALA A 193 17.39 9.09 -14.97
C ALA A 193 17.94 8.75 -13.57
N GLU A 194 18.39 9.76 -12.81
CA GLU A 194 18.94 9.60 -11.46
C GLU A 194 17.94 8.94 -10.50
N ASP A 195 16.75 9.55 -10.35
CA ASP A 195 15.71 9.05 -9.47
C ASP A 195 15.12 7.75 -10.03
N GLY A 196 14.94 7.66 -11.35
CA GLY A 196 14.39 6.49 -12.03
C GLY A 196 15.20 5.21 -11.82
N VAL A 197 16.53 5.29 -11.95
CA VAL A 197 17.44 4.17 -11.65
C VAL A 197 17.33 3.74 -10.20
N SER A 198 17.34 4.68 -9.26
CA SER A 198 17.22 4.39 -7.85
C SER A 198 15.90 3.68 -7.54
N ILE A 199 14.77 4.18 -8.06
CA ILE A 199 13.43 3.60 -7.89
C ILE A 199 13.39 2.18 -8.47
N THR A 200 13.91 1.97 -9.70
CA THR A 200 13.88 0.68 -10.39
C THR A 200 14.68 -0.38 -9.63
N LYS A 201 15.87 -0.04 -9.15
CA LYS A 201 16.73 -0.95 -8.36
C LYS A 201 16.09 -1.32 -7.03
N THR A 202 15.54 -0.34 -6.30
CA THR A 202 14.85 -0.59 -5.04
C THR A 202 13.62 -1.47 -5.23
N ARG A 203 12.81 -1.23 -6.27
CA ARG A 203 11.66 -2.08 -6.61
C ARG A 203 12.09 -3.51 -6.93
N SER A 204 13.17 -3.69 -7.71
CA SER A 204 13.69 -5.02 -8.02
C SER A 204 14.07 -5.80 -6.78
N SER A 205 14.79 -5.18 -5.85
CA SER A 205 15.19 -5.80 -4.58
C SER A 205 13.98 -6.19 -3.73
N VAL A 206 13.00 -5.28 -3.57
CA VAL A 206 11.80 -5.56 -2.75
C VAL A 206 10.90 -6.61 -3.41
N ILE A 207 10.80 -6.63 -4.73
CA ILE A 207 10.07 -7.68 -5.46
C ILE A 207 10.72 -9.05 -5.24
N GLN A 208 12.05 -9.14 -5.16
CA GLN A 208 12.73 -10.41 -4.83
C GLN A 208 12.35 -10.91 -3.43
N SER A 209 12.35 -10.03 -2.41
CA SER A 209 11.89 -10.40 -1.06
C SER A 209 10.40 -10.78 -1.06
N LEU A 210 9.57 -10.00 -1.73
CA LEU A 210 8.14 -10.27 -1.87
C LEU A 210 7.89 -11.63 -2.55
N ARG A 211 8.66 -11.96 -3.60
CA ARG A 211 8.59 -13.23 -4.33
C ARG A 211 8.86 -14.41 -3.40
N ILE A 212 9.95 -14.36 -2.62
CA ILE A 212 10.33 -15.44 -1.70
C ILE A 212 9.19 -15.73 -0.72
N HIS A 213 8.66 -14.70 -0.07
CA HIS A 213 7.59 -14.86 0.90
C HIS A 213 6.27 -15.26 0.26
N ALA A 214 5.89 -14.63 -0.86
CA ALA A 214 4.62 -14.92 -1.53
C ALA A 214 4.56 -16.35 -2.07
N CYS A 215 5.65 -16.85 -2.66
CA CYS A 215 5.73 -18.24 -3.13
C CYS A 215 5.51 -19.23 -2.00
N GLY A 216 6.24 -19.08 -0.88
CA GLY A 216 6.09 -19.99 0.26
C GLY A 216 4.70 -19.91 0.93
N LYS A 217 4.11 -18.69 1.03
CA LYS A 217 2.74 -18.52 1.54
C LYS A 217 1.71 -19.13 0.59
N HIS A 218 1.88 -18.98 -0.72
CA HIS A 218 0.98 -19.53 -1.73
C HIS A 218 1.01 -21.05 -1.75
N GLU A 219 2.19 -21.68 -1.69
CA GLU A 219 2.32 -23.14 -1.60
C GLU A 219 1.52 -23.70 -0.42
N ASN A 220 1.64 -23.08 0.76
CA ASN A 220 0.88 -23.48 1.95
C ASN A 220 -0.63 -23.30 1.76
N LEU A 221 -1.08 -22.18 1.16
CA LEU A 221 -2.51 -21.87 0.96
C LEU A 221 -3.17 -22.70 -0.16
N SER A 222 -2.37 -23.29 -1.05
CA SER A 222 -2.82 -24.14 -2.16
C SER A 222 -2.59 -25.65 -1.92
N ASP A 223 -2.22 -26.03 -0.69
CA ASP A 223 -1.84 -27.42 -0.35
C ASP A 223 -0.75 -28.00 -1.28
N ASN A 224 0.20 -27.16 -1.67
CA ASN A 224 1.28 -27.46 -2.62
C ASN A 224 0.79 -27.86 -4.03
N CYS A 225 -0.47 -27.60 -4.37
CA CYS A 225 -1.01 -27.91 -5.70
C CYS A 225 -0.53 -26.97 -6.80
N GLU A 226 -0.02 -25.81 -6.43
CA GLU A 226 0.34 -24.76 -7.38
C GLU A 226 1.60 -24.02 -6.93
N ARG A 227 2.38 -23.54 -7.87
CA ARG A 227 3.55 -22.70 -7.63
C ARG A 227 3.32 -21.30 -8.18
N LEU A 228 3.45 -20.31 -7.31
CA LEU A 228 3.43 -18.90 -7.69
C LEU A 228 4.83 -18.42 -8.03
N ASP A 229 4.95 -17.52 -9.00
CA ASP A 229 6.15 -16.75 -9.27
C ASP A 229 5.81 -15.27 -9.51
N ILE A 230 6.76 -14.37 -9.20
CA ILE A 230 6.61 -12.92 -9.40
C ILE A 230 7.77 -12.43 -10.24
N VAL A 231 7.47 -11.88 -11.41
CA VAL A 231 8.49 -11.43 -12.38
C VAL A 231 8.39 -9.92 -12.55
N TYR A 232 9.43 -9.18 -12.15
CA TYR A 232 9.49 -7.74 -12.36
C TYR A 232 9.74 -7.41 -13.82
N ARG A 233 9.01 -6.41 -14.35
CA ARG A 233 9.09 -5.91 -15.72
C ARG A 233 9.44 -4.42 -15.74
N PRO A 234 10.69 -4.07 -15.51
CA PRO A 234 11.12 -2.68 -15.59
C PRO A 234 11.09 -2.20 -17.06
N SER A 235 10.54 -1.02 -17.29
CA SER A 235 10.47 -0.42 -18.64
C SER A 235 11.85 -0.08 -19.20
N VAL A 236 12.82 0.11 -18.32
CA VAL A 236 14.23 0.37 -18.68
C VAL A 236 15.11 -0.89 -18.68
N GLY A 237 14.55 -2.06 -18.30
CA GLY A 237 15.19 -3.39 -18.45
C GLY A 237 16.50 -3.53 -17.69
N GLU A 238 17.60 -3.56 -18.40
CA GLU A 238 18.93 -3.95 -17.92
C GLU A 238 19.57 -3.05 -16.84
N VAL A 239 19.00 -1.88 -16.54
CA VAL A 239 19.56 -0.93 -15.55
C VAL A 239 19.66 -1.52 -14.13
N VAL A 240 18.93 -2.60 -13.85
CA VAL A 240 18.93 -3.25 -12.52
C VAL A 240 20.31 -3.81 -12.20
N GLU A 241 20.95 -4.47 -13.16
CA GLU A 241 22.22 -5.20 -12.97
C GLU A 241 23.46 -4.31 -13.14
N LEU A 242 23.32 -3.11 -13.71
CA LEU A 242 24.44 -2.23 -14.00
C LEU A 242 24.91 -1.46 -12.77
N PRO A 243 26.20 -1.05 -12.71
CA PRO A 243 26.65 0.00 -11.82
C PRO A 243 25.81 1.28 -11.99
N ARG A 244 25.78 2.13 -10.94
CA ARG A 244 24.85 3.28 -10.93
C ARG A 244 25.04 4.21 -12.13
N ASP A 245 26.30 4.59 -12.42
CA ASP A 245 26.60 5.56 -13.47
C ASP A 245 26.26 5.00 -14.87
N ASP A 246 26.57 3.73 -15.11
CA ASP A 246 26.20 3.05 -16.35
C ASP A 246 24.68 2.91 -16.50
N ALA A 247 23.98 2.63 -15.40
CA ALA A 247 22.52 2.56 -15.37
C ALA A 247 21.88 3.91 -15.70
N VAL A 248 22.42 5.03 -15.16
CA VAL A 248 21.95 6.39 -15.46
C VAL A 248 22.18 6.73 -16.92
N ASN A 249 23.38 6.44 -17.46
CA ASN A 249 23.71 6.67 -18.87
C ASN A 249 22.79 5.86 -19.80
N GLN A 250 22.53 4.61 -19.45
CA GLN A 250 21.61 3.76 -20.24
C GLN A 250 20.17 4.28 -20.17
N PHE A 251 19.74 4.77 -19.00
CA PHE A 251 18.40 5.36 -18.86
C PHE A 251 18.26 6.62 -19.73
N LEU A 252 19.27 7.50 -19.70
CA LEU A 252 19.34 8.69 -20.57
C LEU A 252 19.26 8.34 -22.05
N ALA A 253 20.04 7.35 -22.49
CA ALA A 253 20.01 6.86 -23.88
C ALA A 253 18.60 6.35 -24.28
N LYS A 254 17.90 5.66 -23.37
CA LYS A 254 16.52 5.20 -23.62
C LYS A 254 15.53 6.36 -23.70
N LEU A 255 15.66 7.39 -22.84
CA LEU A 255 14.84 8.60 -22.92
C LEU A 255 15.06 9.33 -24.24
N GLU A 256 16.32 9.46 -24.67
CA GLU A 256 16.68 10.07 -25.96
C GLU A 256 16.11 9.29 -27.13
N GLY A 257 16.27 7.98 -27.16
CA GLY A 257 15.69 7.11 -28.19
C GLY A 257 14.17 7.17 -28.27
N ALA A 258 13.51 7.45 -27.14
CA ALA A 258 12.04 7.58 -27.06
C ALA A 258 11.52 8.99 -27.45
N ARG A 259 12.39 10.02 -27.58
CA ARG A 259 11.99 11.42 -27.77
C ARG A 259 11.01 11.63 -28.94
N SER A 260 11.25 11.00 -30.08
CA SER A 260 10.37 11.15 -31.26
C SER A 260 8.94 10.66 -30.96
N SER A 261 8.79 9.53 -30.27
CA SER A 261 7.50 8.99 -29.84
C SER A 261 6.84 9.88 -28.76
N ASP A 262 7.66 10.36 -27.81
CA ASP A 262 7.20 11.21 -26.71
C ASP A 262 6.67 12.56 -27.23
N TYR A 263 7.31 13.17 -28.25
CA TYR A 263 6.84 14.39 -28.91
C TYR A 263 5.45 14.18 -29.54
N MET A 264 5.26 13.08 -30.25
CA MET A 264 3.96 12.80 -30.87
C MET A 264 2.86 12.58 -29.85
N ARG A 265 3.17 11.87 -28.77
CA ARG A 265 2.20 11.53 -27.72
C ARG A 265 1.98 12.63 -26.68
N GLY A 266 2.97 13.53 -26.51
CA GLY A 266 2.97 14.54 -25.44
C GLY A 266 3.14 13.95 -24.04
N THR A 267 3.75 12.75 -23.93
CA THR A 267 3.94 12.03 -22.66
C THR A 267 5.20 11.17 -22.70
N THR A 268 5.86 11.05 -21.58
CA THR A 268 7.03 10.19 -21.38
C THR A 268 6.62 8.72 -21.43
N SER A 269 7.31 7.92 -22.26
CA SER A 269 7.00 6.50 -22.48
C SER A 269 7.95 5.54 -21.76
N VAL A 270 9.04 6.01 -21.17
CA VAL A 270 10.10 5.22 -20.53
C VAL A 270 10.29 5.65 -19.08
N GLY A 271 10.44 4.69 -18.18
CA GLY A 271 10.77 4.92 -16.77
C GLY A 271 9.83 4.20 -15.78
N PRO A 272 10.11 4.26 -14.47
CA PRO A 272 9.39 3.49 -13.44
C PRO A 272 7.88 3.72 -13.39
N HIS A 273 7.37 4.81 -13.91
CA HIS A 273 5.92 5.04 -14.07
C HIS A 273 5.26 4.13 -15.12
N ARG A 274 6.05 3.36 -15.90
CA ARG A 274 5.62 2.36 -16.88
C ARG A 274 5.91 0.92 -16.46
N ASP A 275 6.66 0.73 -15.37
CA ASP A 275 6.98 -0.61 -14.88
C ASP A 275 5.75 -1.40 -14.48
N ASP A 276 5.93 -2.72 -14.45
CA ASP A 276 4.95 -3.67 -13.94
C ASP A 276 5.64 -4.87 -13.28
N PHE A 277 4.86 -5.73 -12.66
CA PHE A 277 5.28 -7.09 -12.34
C PHE A 277 4.18 -8.08 -12.70
N ASP A 278 4.59 -9.22 -13.23
CA ASP A 278 3.70 -10.30 -13.59
C ASP A 278 3.59 -11.30 -12.44
N LEU A 279 2.38 -11.80 -12.22
CA LEU A 279 2.08 -12.91 -11.34
C LEU A 279 1.90 -14.14 -12.21
N MET A 280 2.78 -15.12 -12.04
CA MET A 280 2.84 -16.33 -12.84
C MET A 280 2.47 -17.52 -11.98
N ILE A 281 1.69 -18.45 -12.52
CA ILE A 281 1.24 -19.65 -11.84
C ILE A 281 1.61 -20.90 -12.63
N GLN A 282 2.00 -21.96 -11.94
CA GLN A 282 2.26 -23.26 -12.50
C GLN A 282 1.50 -24.31 -11.68
N GLY A 283 0.66 -25.12 -12.31
CA GLY A 283 0.04 -26.30 -11.69
C GLY A 283 1.04 -27.45 -11.51
N GLN A 284 0.69 -28.45 -10.70
CA GLN A 284 1.60 -29.59 -10.42
C GLN A 284 1.97 -30.38 -11.67
N GLU A 285 1.05 -30.54 -12.59
CA GLU A 285 1.26 -31.31 -13.84
C GLU A 285 1.75 -30.44 -15.00
N ASP A 286 1.80 -29.12 -14.81
CA ASP A 286 2.17 -28.17 -15.86
C ASP A 286 3.69 -28.07 -15.99
N SER A 287 4.17 -28.08 -17.25
CA SER A 287 5.59 -27.84 -17.57
C SER A 287 5.95 -26.35 -17.65
N ALA A 288 4.97 -25.45 -17.71
CA ALA A 288 5.16 -24.03 -17.93
C ALA A 288 4.40 -23.16 -16.92
N TYR A 289 4.88 -21.93 -16.74
CA TYR A 289 4.19 -20.90 -16.01
C TYR A 289 3.22 -20.12 -16.91
N TYR A 290 2.05 -19.80 -16.40
CA TYR A 290 1.02 -19.01 -17.07
C TYR A 290 0.71 -17.73 -16.29
N GLU A 291 0.27 -16.68 -16.97
CA GLU A 291 -0.12 -15.42 -16.34
C GLU A 291 -1.40 -15.61 -15.48
N ALA A 292 -1.28 -15.36 -14.18
CA ALA A 292 -2.38 -15.57 -13.23
C ALA A 292 -3.65 -14.80 -13.58
N LYS A 293 -3.52 -13.59 -14.13
CA LYS A 293 -4.63 -12.75 -14.54
C LYS A 293 -5.55 -13.43 -15.55
N SER A 294 -4.96 -14.17 -16.50
CA SER A 294 -5.65 -14.76 -17.64
C SER A 294 -6.09 -16.20 -17.41
N TYR A 295 -5.36 -16.95 -16.59
CA TYR A 295 -5.53 -18.40 -16.47
C TYR A 295 -6.11 -18.86 -15.14
N CYS A 296 -5.99 -18.07 -14.06
CA CYS A 296 -6.47 -18.48 -12.74
C CYS A 296 -7.99 -18.35 -12.59
N SER A 297 -8.60 -19.32 -11.92
CA SER A 297 -9.96 -19.22 -11.38
C SER A 297 -10.06 -18.11 -10.35
N GLN A 298 -11.28 -17.67 -10.00
CA GLN A 298 -11.47 -16.65 -8.97
C GLN A 298 -10.91 -17.07 -7.60
N GLY A 299 -11.05 -18.35 -7.25
CA GLY A 299 -10.49 -18.90 -6.00
C GLY A 299 -8.96 -18.83 -5.96
N GLN A 300 -8.29 -19.23 -7.06
CA GLN A 300 -6.83 -19.14 -7.20
C GLN A 300 -6.35 -17.69 -7.12
N GLN A 301 -7.04 -16.76 -7.78
CA GLN A 301 -6.70 -15.33 -7.74
C GLN A 301 -6.83 -14.74 -6.32
N ARG A 302 -7.83 -15.17 -5.55
CA ARG A 302 -7.96 -14.81 -4.13
C ARG A 302 -6.81 -15.37 -3.31
N THR A 303 -6.43 -16.62 -3.52
CA THR A 303 -5.26 -17.25 -2.85
C THR A 303 -3.98 -16.46 -3.13
N ILE A 304 -3.74 -16.07 -4.39
CA ILE A 304 -2.58 -15.25 -4.77
C ILE A 304 -2.62 -13.88 -4.09
N ALA A 305 -3.80 -13.22 -4.07
CA ALA A 305 -3.94 -11.91 -3.41
C ALA A 305 -3.64 -12.00 -1.90
N VAL A 306 -4.13 -13.04 -1.22
CA VAL A 306 -3.83 -13.29 0.20
C VAL A 306 -2.34 -13.57 0.40
N ALA A 307 -1.73 -14.43 -0.43
CA ALA A 307 -0.31 -14.72 -0.36
C ALA A 307 0.56 -13.47 -0.52
N LEU A 308 0.22 -12.57 -1.46
CA LEU A 308 0.89 -11.28 -1.65
C LEU A 308 0.77 -10.38 -0.41
N LYS A 309 -0.40 -10.31 0.22
CA LYS A 309 -0.61 -9.49 1.41
C LYS A 309 0.09 -10.07 2.64
N LEU A 310 0.18 -11.39 2.75
CA LEU A 310 0.99 -12.04 3.78
C LEU A 310 2.49 -11.83 3.55
N ALA A 311 2.92 -11.83 2.29
CA ALA A 311 4.30 -11.50 1.94
C ALA A 311 4.64 -10.04 2.25
N GLU A 312 3.72 -9.10 1.99
CA GLU A 312 3.86 -7.68 2.39
C GLU A 312 4.10 -7.57 3.91
N LEU A 313 3.35 -8.32 4.73
CA LEU A 313 3.53 -8.36 6.18
C LEU A 313 4.95 -8.80 6.57
N GLU A 314 5.46 -9.88 5.96
CA GLU A 314 6.80 -10.39 6.27
C GLU A 314 7.89 -9.42 5.80
N VAL A 315 7.76 -8.85 4.61
CA VAL A 315 8.72 -7.85 4.10
C VAL A 315 8.78 -6.62 5.01
N LEU A 316 7.64 -6.12 5.49
CA LEU A 316 7.62 -5.01 6.45
C LEU A 316 8.30 -5.38 7.78
N ARG A 317 8.05 -6.59 8.31
CA ARG A 317 8.67 -7.07 9.56
C ARG A 317 10.19 -7.20 9.45
N GLU A 318 10.67 -7.76 8.35
CA GLU A 318 12.11 -7.94 8.13
C GLU A 318 12.87 -6.61 8.09
N HIS A 319 12.27 -5.59 7.47
CA HIS A 319 12.94 -4.30 7.29
C HIS A 319 12.79 -3.36 8.49
N SER A 320 11.67 -3.40 9.21
CA SER A 320 11.42 -2.46 10.30
C SER A 320 11.80 -2.99 11.68
N GLY A 321 11.96 -4.31 11.82
CA GLY A 321 12.12 -4.96 13.12
C GLY A 321 10.88 -4.90 14.01
N SER A 322 9.80 -4.26 13.56
CA SER A 322 8.53 -4.14 14.27
C SER A 322 7.41 -4.84 13.52
N THR A 323 6.36 -5.24 14.23
CA THR A 323 5.23 -5.94 13.63
C THR A 323 4.17 -4.92 13.20
N PRO A 324 3.79 -4.87 11.90
CA PRO A 324 2.72 -3.99 11.41
C PRO A 324 1.36 -4.34 12.01
N VAL A 325 0.44 -3.39 12.05
CA VAL A 325 -0.98 -3.64 12.31
C VAL A 325 -1.62 -4.27 11.08
N VAL A 326 -2.46 -5.28 11.28
CA VAL A 326 -3.19 -5.97 10.20
C VAL A 326 -4.65 -5.55 10.21
N MET A 327 -5.18 -5.25 9.05
CA MET A 327 -6.59 -4.91 8.86
C MET A 327 -7.22 -5.82 7.82
N LEU A 328 -8.35 -6.44 8.17
CA LEU A 328 -9.12 -7.36 7.32
C LEU A 328 -10.52 -6.77 7.10
N ASP A 329 -10.77 -6.21 5.91
CA ASP A 329 -12.08 -5.65 5.56
C ASP A 329 -12.87 -6.63 4.71
N ASP A 330 -13.86 -7.23 5.32
CA ASP A 330 -14.80 -8.21 4.72
C ASP A 330 -14.14 -9.40 3.99
N VAL A 331 -12.86 -9.65 4.29
CA VAL A 331 -12.03 -10.68 3.61
C VAL A 331 -12.52 -12.09 3.94
N LEU A 332 -13.09 -12.27 5.12
CA LEU A 332 -13.53 -13.60 5.58
C LEU A 332 -14.73 -14.13 4.82
N SER A 333 -15.59 -13.24 4.33
CA SER A 333 -16.72 -13.63 3.46
C SER A 333 -16.24 -14.14 2.08
N GLU A 334 -15.00 -13.84 1.72
CA GLU A 334 -14.41 -14.20 0.44
C GLU A 334 -13.50 -15.44 0.50
N LEU A 335 -13.12 -15.88 1.70
CA LEU A 335 -12.26 -17.05 1.91
C LEU A 335 -13.09 -18.24 2.38
N ASP A 336 -12.69 -19.44 1.95
CA ASP A 336 -13.20 -20.67 2.55
C ASP A 336 -12.72 -20.85 3.99
N SER A 337 -13.35 -21.78 4.73
CA SER A 337 -13.07 -22.02 6.15
C SER A 337 -11.62 -22.42 6.42
N MET A 338 -11.00 -23.16 5.50
CA MET A 338 -9.61 -23.64 5.65
C MET A 338 -8.63 -22.46 5.53
N ARG A 339 -8.74 -21.64 4.49
CA ARG A 339 -7.89 -20.48 4.27
C ARG A 339 -8.08 -19.41 5.34
N SER A 340 -9.32 -19.20 5.79
CA SER A 340 -9.61 -18.33 6.93
C SER A 340 -8.89 -18.80 8.18
N LYS A 341 -8.95 -20.09 8.52
CA LYS A 341 -8.25 -20.66 9.65
C LYS A 341 -6.74 -20.48 9.55
N MET A 342 -6.14 -20.79 8.38
CA MET A 342 -4.70 -20.61 8.16
C MET A 342 -4.24 -19.16 8.33
N LEU A 343 -5.05 -18.20 7.85
CA LEU A 343 -4.79 -16.77 8.04
C LEU A 343 -4.78 -16.42 9.53
N PHE A 344 -5.75 -16.88 10.31
CA PHE A 344 -5.83 -16.62 11.74
C PHE A 344 -4.71 -17.25 12.53
N ASP A 345 -4.44 -18.54 12.30
CA ASP A 345 -3.33 -19.25 12.95
C ASP A 345 -1.99 -18.52 12.72
N LEU A 346 -1.82 -17.92 11.52
CA LEU A 346 -0.63 -17.12 11.23
C LEU A 346 -0.63 -15.80 12.02
N LEU A 347 -1.74 -15.05 12.04
CA LEU A 347 -1.83 -13.77 12.75
C LEU A 347 -1.65 -13.94 14.27
N GLU A 348 -2.18 -15.00 14.84
CA GLU A 348 -1.95 -15.36 16.25
C GLU A 348 -0.48 -15.67 16.54
N ARG A 349 0.15 -16.50 15.71
CA ARG A 349 1.60 -16.82 15.87
C ARG A 349 2.48 -15.57 15.78
N LEU A 350 2.13 -14.65 14.89
CA LEU A 350 2.86 -13.41 14.70
C LEU A 350 2.60 -12.37 15.80
N ASN A 351 1.60 -12.62 16.65
CA ASN A 351 1.23 -11.73 17.76
C ASN A 351 0.94 -10.30 17.32
N VAL A 352 0.24 -10.13 16.19
CA VAL A 352 -0.07 -8.85 15.57
C VAL A 352 -1.38 -8.26 16.09
N GLN A 353 -1.46 -6.93 16.23
CA GLN A 353 -2.75 -6.29 16.42
C GLN A 353 -3.54 -6.35 15.11
N THR A 354 -4.77 -6.87 15.20
CA THR A 354 -5.61 -7.13 14.04
C THR A 354 -6.97 -6.45 14.19
N PHE A 355 -7.42 -5.78 13.14
CA PHE A 355 -8.75 -5.20 13.00
C PHE A 355 -9.52 -5.97 11.94
N ILE A 356 -10.73 -6.41 12.26
CA ILE A 356 -11.52 -7.26 11.38
C ILE A 356 -12.93 -6.73 11.29
N THR A 357 -13.40 -6.44 10.07
CA THR A 357 -14.81 -6.10 9.87
C THR A 357 -15.62 -7.35 9.62
N THR A 358 -16.79 -7.42 10.25
CA THR A 358 -17.74 -8.53 10.04
C THR A 358 -19.18 -8.03 10.22
N THR A 359 -20.12 -8.75 9.65
CA THR A 359 -21.58 -8.59 9.91
C THR A 359 -22.06 -9.52 11.01
N GLU A 360 -21.34 -10.62 11.29
CA GLU A 360 -21.75 -11.69 12.20
C GLU A 360 -20.69 -11.92 13.30
N ILE A 361 -21.13 -11.89 14.55
CA ILE A 361 -20.26 -12.13 15.72
C ILE A 361 -20.07 -13.62 15.95
N GLU A 362 -21.05 -14.45 15.59
CA GLU A 362 -21.11 -15.87 15.98
C GLU A 362 -19.98 -16.71 15.39
N MET A 363 -19.46 -16.35 14.23
CA MET A 363 -18.31 -17.01 13.62
C MET A 363 -17.01 -16.85 14.42
N TRP A 364 -16.95 -15.85 15.31
CA TRP A 364 -15.75 -15.50 16.09
C TRP A 364 -15.78 -15.95 17.53
N SER A 365 -16.95 -15.89 18.18
CA SER A 365 -17.13 -16.15 19.62
C SER A 365 -16.82 -17.60 20.01
N SER A 366 -16.87 -18.53 19.07
CA SER A 366 -16.59 -19.96 19.30
C SER A 366 -15.10 -20.28 19.33
N SER A 367 -14.22 -19.47 18.71
CA SER A 367 -12.81 -19.79 18.51
C SER A 367 -11.84 -18.85 19.25
N HIS A 368 -12.25 -17.60 19.58
CA HIS A 368 -11.36 -16.58 20.14
C HIS A 368 -12.02 -15.88 21.32
N LYS A 369 -11.56 -16.21 22.55
CA LYS A 369 -12.16 -15.68 23.80
C LYS A 369 -11.77 -14.25 24.13
N ASP A 370 -10.64 -13.74 23.61
CA ASP A 370 -10.08 -12.44 23.96
C ASP A 370 -10.09 -11.52 22.74
N CYS A 371 -11.24 -10.91 22.43
CA CYS A 371 -11.36 -9.90 21.38
C CYS A 371 -12.19 -8.71 21.85
N HIS A 372 -11.75 -7.50 21.46
CA HIS A 372 -12.52 -6.28 21.67
C HIS A 372 -13.54 -6.12 20.56
N ILE A 373 -14.82 -5.92 20.92
CA ILE A 373 -15.92 -5.76 19.96
C ILE A 373 -16.30 -4.29 19.86
N VAL A 374 -16.09 -3.73 18.68
CA VAL A 374 -16.48 -2.37 18.31
C VAL A 374 -17.74 -2.45 17.46
N ARG A 375 -18.89 -2.05 18.01
CA ARG A 375 -20.14 -2.04 17.27
C ARG A 375 -20.33 -0.70 16.56
N VAL A 376 -20.57 -0.75 15.25
CA VAL A 376 -20.74 0.43 14.40
C VAL A 376 -22.15 0.49 13.85
N GLN A 377 -22.83 1.61 14.11
CA GLN A 377 -24.14 1.93 13.57
C GLN A 377 -24.20 3.39 13.13
N ASP A 378 -24.51 3.64 11.84
CA ASP A 378 -24.67 4.97 11.25
C ASP A 378 -23.50 5.94 11.55
N GLY A 379 -22.26 5.45 11.48
CA GLY A 379 -21.05 6.23 11.77
C GLY A 379 -20.89 6.59 13.27
N LYS A 380 -21.47 5.80 14.15
CA LYS A 380 -21.30 5.92 15.61
C LYS A 380 -20.88 4.58 16.20
N ILE A 381 -20.15 4.64 17.31
CA ILE A 381 -19.85 3.46 18.13
C ILE A 381 -20.97 3.32 19.18
N VAL A 382 -21.50 2.10 19.30
CA VAL A 382 -22.63 1.77 20.16
C VAL A 382 -22.31 0.57 21.06
#